data_4f898a7a0a847d8a240a158ba16d0c49
#
_entry.id   4f898a7a0a847d8a240a158ba16d0c49
#
_cell.length_a   1.000
_cell.length_b   1.000
_cell.length_c   1.000
_cell.angle_alpha   90.00
_cell.angle_beta   90.00
_cell.angle_gamma   90.00
#
_symmetry.space_group_name_H-M   'P 1'
#
loop_
_entity.id
_entity.type
_entity.pdbx_description
1 polymer ?
#
loop_
_entity_poly.entity_id
_entity_poly.type
_entity_poly.pdbx_seq_one_letter_code
_entity_poly.pdbx_strand_id
1 'polypeptide(L)'
;MARTLTPQDCNVILTAIARQATGQASLAAVNSSTFVSVGETVLATGMENTYSALSLVLNRLIIANRPYRAKLRIMDAESSGIFSNRMRKISFFSQDALPDGAHNTNLWTNHAQGFTNGQNPDGNGDAQSVKSMWEQHQAMPYEVNFGGSSVWQDCITMYDVQVQKAFRDQAEFARFVAGYLQEHANDLEQQREAFNRMTLLNKIGMTYDMANVMPGSVKNLTKEFNDFYGTSYTSAQLRSTYLKDFLAFMVATIKEDSDFMTERSAQRHYAATKTVDGVSYSILRHTPRDRQRLMLFSPLFRKAEALVLPEIFNPNYLNIDKQYEPITYWQSELQREAINITPAVYDPSDGTQKAGSAVALDYVVGLLYDVDGMMTDFQLERSDSTPLEARKLYRNVWNSYERNAINDPTENTILYIMADYSISLNKSSTTIADGSTETLTATTVPAGETVYWSSSDTDVATVSNGTVTGVDPGTAIITASIVVGGQTYSAQCVVTIS
;
A
#
# COMPACT_ATOMS: atom_id res chain seq x y z
N MET A 1 1.71 30.79 3.83
CA MET A 1 2.24 31.75 4.81
C MET A 1 1.89 31.20 6.18
N ALA A 2 2.88 30.99 7.03
CA ALA A 2 2.62 30.66 8.42
C ALA A 2 1.89 31.84 9.07
N ARG A 3 0.72 31.59 9.64
CA ARG A 3 -0.04 32.62 10.35
C ARG A 3 0.68 32.91 11.67
N THR A 4 1.20 34.13 11.81
CA THR A 4 1.73 34.58 13.09
C THR A 4 0.59 34.64 14.11
N LEU A 5 0.85 34.13 15.34
CA LEU A 5 -0.11 34.18 16.42
C LEU A 5 -0.47 35.64 16.73
N THR A 6 -1.76 35.94 16.65
CA THR A 6 -2.27 37.28 17.03
C THR A 6 -2.44 37.35 18.56
N PRO A 7 -2.50 38.59 19.14
CA PRO A 7 -2.82 38.76 20.54
C PRO A 7 -4.13 38.06 20.95
N GLN A 8 -5.11 38.02 20.05
CA GLN A 8 -6.38 37.32 20.29
C GLN A 8 -6.18 35.79 20.36
N ASP A 9 -5.35 35.22 19.48
CA ASP A 9 -5.02 33.79 19.54
C ASP A 9 -4.34 33.45 20.88
N CYS A 10 -3.41 34.29 21.36
CA CYS A 10 -2.76 34.12 22.67
C CYS A 10 -3.77 34.14 23.84
N ASN A 11 -4.75 35.05 23.78
CA ASN A 11 -5.81 35.10 24.79
C ASN A 11 -6.68 33.85 24.79
N VAL A 12 -7.02 33.32 23.61
CA VAL A 12 -7.79 32.07 23.47
C VAL A 12 -7.01 30.89 24.02
N ILE A 13 -5.73 30.79 23.68
CA ILE A 13 -4.84 29.72 24.15
C ILE A 13 -4.70 29.77 25.67
N LEU A 14 -4.38 30.95 26.24
CA LEU A 14 -4.25 31.10 27.67
C LEU A 14 -5.55 30.81 28.42
N THR A 15 -6.70 31.22 27.86
CA THR A 15 -8.01 30.88 28.41
C THR A 15 -8.24 29.36 28.45
N ALA A 16 -7.87 28.67 27.40
CA ALA A 16 -7.98 27.20 27.37
C ALA A 16 -7.07 26.53 28.41
N ILE A 17 -5.82 27.01 28.52
CA ILE A 17 -4.87 26.54 29.55
C ILE A 17 -5.40 26.80 30.96
N ALA A 18 -5.92 28.00 31.21
CA ALA A 18 -6.46 28.40 32.51
C ALA A 18 -7.65 27.51 32.93
N ARG A 19 -8.56 27.25 32.04
CA ARG A 19 -9.70 26.35 32.29
C ARG A 19 -9.26 24.93 32.58
N GLN A 20 -8.25 24.47 31.88
CA GLN A 20 -7.69 23.11 32.09
C GLN A 20 -6.92 23.01 33.41
N ALA A 21 -6.13 24.05 33.78
CA ALA A 21 -5.31 24.04 34.99
C ALA A 21 -6.13 24.28 36.28
N THR A 22 -7.16 25.14 36.22
CA THR A 22 -7.94 25.57 37.40
C THR A 22 -9.29 24.89 37.54
N GLY A 23 -9.81 24.27 36.47
CA GLY A 23 -11.19 23.76 36.41
C GLY A 23 -12.27 24.82 36.34
N GLN A 24 -11.91 26.13 36.32
CA GLN A 24 -12.86 27.25 36.33
C GLN A 24 -13.24 27.67 34.91
N ALA A 25 -14.49 27.43 34.52
CA ALA A 25 -14.99 27.79 33.19
C ALA A 25 -15.12 29.32 32.95
N SER A 26 -15.21 30.12 34.00
CA SER A 26 -15.36 31.58 33.96
C SER A 26 -14.05 32.33 33.74
N LEU A 27 -12.91 31.71 33.92
CA LEU A 27 -11.60 32.33 33.76
C LEU A 27 -11.31 32.57 32.29
N ALA A 28 -11.13 33.81 31.86
CA ALA A 28 -10.87 34.17 30.48
C ALA A 28 -9.91 35.35 30.35
N ALA A 29 -8.90 35.22 29.50
CA ALA A 29 -8.05 36.34 29.06
C ALA A 29 -8.70 37.04 27.86
N VAL A 30 -9.01 38.31 27.99
CA VAL A 30 -9.68 39.10 26.94
C VAL A 30 -8.75 40.18 26.36
N ASN A 31 -7.84 40.72 27.17
CA ASN A 31 -6.88 41.76 26.80
C ASN A 31 -5.56 41.59 27.56
N SER A 32 -4.58 42.46 27.33
CA SER A 32 -3.23 42.32 27.93
C SER A 32 -3.24 42.40 29.44
N SER A 33 -4.13 43.15 30.09
CA SER A 33 -4.21 43.23 31.54
C SER A 33 -4.82 41.94 32.16
N THR A 34 -5.88 41.44 31.54
CA THR A 34 -6.49 40.17 31.97
C THR A 34 -5.60 38.99 31.59
N PHE A 35 -4.77 39.08 30.55
CA PHE A 35 -3.80 38.08 30.19
C PHE A 35 -2.80 37.82 31.33
N VAL A 36 -2.22 38.88 31.87
CA VAL A 36 -1.25 38.76 32.98
C VAL A 36 -1.90 38.17 34.24
N SER A 37 -3.08 38.66 34.63
CA SER A 37 -3.77 38.16 35.82
C SER A 37 -4.22 36.73 35.70
N VAL A 38 -4.67 36.30 34.52
CA VAL A 38 -5.00 34.89 34.26
C VAL A 38 -3.74 34.04 34.23
N GLY A 39 -2.64 34.52 33.63
CA GLY A 39 -1.34 33.86 33.64
C GLY A 39 -0.80 33.63 35.09
N GLU A 40 -0.88 34.66 35.96
CA GLU A 40 -0.52 34.53 37.36
C GLU A 40 -1.40 33.54 38.13
N THR A 41 -2.70 33.50 37.82
CA THR A 41 -3.62 32.52 38.41
C THR A 41 -3.26 31.09 37.98
N VAL A 42 -2.93 30.90 36.73
CA VAL A 42 -2.45 29.58 36.23
C VAL A 42 -1.16 29.17 36.91
N LEU A 43 -0.18 30.04 36.99
CA LEU A 43 1.09 29.76 37.70
C LEU A 43 0.88 29.49 39.20
N ALA A 44 -0.11 30.11 39.84
CA ALA A 44 -0.46 29.86 41.22
C ALA A 44 -1.05 28.47 41.50
N THR A 45 -1.58 27.76 40.47
CA THR A 45 -2.02 26.36 40.60
C THR A 45 -0.86 25.36 40.75
N GLY A 46 0.36 25.83 40.59
CA GLY A 46 1.59 25.03 40.59
C GLY A 46 2.09 24.68 39.21
N MET A 47 3.40 24.59 39.08
CA MET A 47 4.04 24.37 37.77
C MET A 47 3.64 23.04 37.14
N GLU A 48 3.39 22.02 37.93
CA GLU A 48 2.99 20.69 37.46
C GLU A 48 1.63 20.73 36.75
N ASN A 49 0.64 21.38 37.36
CA ASN A 49 -0.67 21.57 36.76
C ASN A 49 -0.59 22.46 35.50
N THR A 50 0.26 23.50 35.55
CA THR A 50 0.52 24.39 34.45
C THR A 50 1.10 23.65 33.25
N TYR A 51 2.08 22.78 33.44
CA TYR A 51 2.69 21.97 32.37
C TYR A 51 1.72 20.95 31.80
N SER A 52 0.97 20.24 32.66
CA SER A 52 -0.04 19.29 32.21
C SER A 52 -1.11 19.99 31.36
N ALA A 53 -1.64 21.11 31.82
CA ALA A 53 -2.62 21.91 31.10
C ALA A 53 -2.04 22.48 29.79
N LEU A 54 -0.82 23.00 29.83
CA LEU A 54 -0.11 23.53 28.67
C LEU A 54 0.06 22.44 27.61
N SER A 55 0.58 21.27 28.00
CA SER A 55 0.78 20.15 27.09
C SER A 55 -0.53 19.68 26.42
N LEU A 56 -1.60 19.46 27.22
CA LEU A 56 -2.90 19.04 26.69
C LEU A 56 -3.53 20.05 25.72
N VAL A 57 -3.45 21.36 26.05
CA VAL A 57 -4.01 22.40 25.18
C VAL A 57 -3.16 22.58 23.94
N LEU A 58 -1.83 22.55 24.08
CA LEU A 58 -0.91 22.68 22.96
C LEU A 58 -1.05 21.51 21.97
N ASN A 59 -1.17 20.30 22.46
CA ASN A 59 -1.38 19.12 21.59
C ASN A 59 -2.67 19.22 20.76
N ARG A 60 -3.75 19.73 21.35
CA ARG A 60 -5.01 19.99 20.63
C ARG A 60 -4.88 21.13 19.61
N LEU A 61 -4.09 22.17 19.91
CA LEU A 61 -3.82 23.28 18.99
C LEU A 61 -2.91 22.89 17.84
N ILE A 62 -1.92 22.03 18.06
CA ILE A 62 -1.05 21.47 17.03
C ILE A 62 -1.89 20.73 15.99
N ILE A 63 -2.88 19.96 16.41
CA ILE A 63 -3.79 19.25 15.49
C ILE A 63 -4.61 20.22 14.64
N ALA A 64 -4.97 21.39 15.17
CA ALA A 64 -5.79 22.38 14.47
C ALA A 64 -5.02 23.35 13.55
N ASN A 65 -3.75 23.68 13.85
CA ASN A 65 -2.96 24.75 13.18
C ASN A 65 -1.61 24.23 12.65
N ARG A 66 -1.60 23.23 11.80
CA ARG A 66 -0.36 22.61 11.29
C ARG A 66 0.33 23.48 10.24
N PRO A 67 1.54 24.02 10.46
CA PRO A 67 2.31 24.76 9.45
C PRO A 67 2.90 23.84 8.37
N TYR A 68 3.36 22.65 8.74
CA TYR A 68 3.76 21.58 7.84
C TYR A 68 2.66 20.52 7.76
N ARG A 69 2.43 19.98 6.59
CA ARG A 69 1.44 18.91 6.36
C ARG A 69 2.14 17.72 5.72
N ALA A 70 1.96 16.55 6.30
CA ALA A 70 2.36 15.29 5.67
C ALA A 70 1.77 15.21 4.26
N LYS A 71 2.59 14.81 3.29
CA LYS A 71 2.16 14.74 1.88
C LYS A 71 1.28 13.54 1.61
N LEU A 72 1.56 12.41 2.28
CA LEU A 72 0.84 11.15 2.10
C LEU A 72 -0.42 11.09 2.98
N ARG A 73 -1.40 11.95 2.69
CA ARG A 73 -2.64 12.04 3.48
C ARG A 73 -3.73 11.06 3.10
N ILE A 74 -3.67 10.53 1.89
CA ILE A 74 -4.66 9.58 1.37
C ILE A 74 -4.74 8.32 2.27
N MET A 75 -3.69 8.07 3.06
CA MET A 75 -3.57 6.93 3.93
C MET A 75 -4.13 7.14 5.35
N ASP A 76 -4.54 8.36 5.69
CA ASP A 76 -5.07 8.64 7.03
C ASP A 76 -6.44 7.98 7.18
N ALA A 77 -6.55 7.01 8.05
CA ALA A 77 -7.83 6.45 8.48
C ALA A 77 -8.57 7.44 9.40
N GLU A 78 -9.89 7.38 9.38
CA GLU A 78 -10.66 7.95 10.47
C GLU A 78 -10.36 7.17 11.76
N SER A 79 -10.18 7.92 12.86
CA SER A 79 -9.81 7.37 14.16
C SER A 79 -10.75 6.23 14.59
N SER A 80 -10.19 5.05 14.82
CA SER A 80 -10.94 3.89 15.30
C SER A 80 -11.28 3.94 16.80
N GLY A 81 -10.87 5.00 17.51
CA GLY A 81 -11.12 5.22 18.95
C GLY A 81 -10.06 4.62 19.87
N ILE A 82 -9.87 5.28 21.00
CA ILE A 82 -8.78 5.11 21.98
C ILE A 82 -8.66 3.69 22.60
N PHE A 83 -9.65 2.84 22.43
CA PHE A 83 -9.73 1.54 23.09
C PHE A 83 -9.59 0.33 22.16
N SER A 84 -9.33 0.55 20.90
CA SER A 84 -9.26 -0.52 19.90
C SER A 84 -7.83 -0.94 19.63
N ASN A 85 -7.32 -1.88 20.39
CA ASN A 85 -6.01 -2.51 20.16
C ASN A 85 -5.97 -3.38 18.89
N ARG A 86 -7.09 -3.53 18.18
CA ARG A 86 -7.22 -4.35 16.99
C ARG A 86 -8.26 -3.77 16.07
N MET A 87 -7.89 -3.62 14.79
CA MET A 87 -8.88 -3.42 13.74
C MET A 87 -9.30 -4.79 13.22
N ARG A 88 -10.61 -5.05 13.26
CA ARG A 88 -11.22 -6.30 12.87
C ARG A 88 -11.95 -6.13 11.56
N LYS A 89 -11.59 -6.93 10.57
CA LYS A 89 -12.28 -6.98 9.28
C LYS A 89 -13.00 -8.31 9.14
N ILE A 90 -14.30 -8.26 8.91
CA ILE A 90 -15.13 -9.44 8.71
C ILE A 90 -15.63 -9.46 7.27
N SER A 91 -15.37 -10.56 6.58
CA SER A 91 -15.85 -10.84 5.24
C SER A 91 -16.62 -12.16 5.24
N PHE A 92 -17.33 -12.44 4.18
CA PHE A 92 -18.06 -13.68 4.03
C PHE A 92 -17.69 -14.36 2.72
N PHE A 93 -17.49 -15.68 2.75
CA PHE A 93 -17.39 -16.46 1.53
C PHE A 93 -18.72 -16.46 0.83
N SER A 94 -18.72 -16.25 -0.48
CA SER A 94 -19.92 -16.38 -1.29
C SER A 94 -20.17 -17.85 -1.58
N GLN A 95 -21.33 -18.34 -1.20
CA GLN A 95 -21.69 -19.75 -1.40
C GLN A 95 -22.02 -20.08 -2.87
N ASP A 96 -22.43 -19.07 -3.63
CA ASP A 96 -22.83 -19.24 -5.05
C ASP A 96 -21.78 -18.66 -6.03
N ALA A 97 -20.69 -18.08 -5.52
CA ALA A 97 -19.64 -17.53 -6.35
C ALA A 97 -18.57 -18.58 -6.62
N LEU A 98 -18.46 -18.97 -7.85
CA LEU A 98 -17.34 -19.75 -8.32
C LEU A 98 -16.09 -18.88 -8.43
N PRO A 99 -14.88 -19.43 -8.24
CA PRO A 99 -13.62 -18.68 -8.18
C PRO A 99 -13.36 -17.80 -9.40
N ASP A 100 -13.94 -18.17 -10.51
CA ASP A 100 -13.78 -17.52 -11.81
C ASP A 100 -15.17 -17.33 -12.45
N GLY A 101 -15.93 -16.40 -11.90
CA GLY A 101 -17.33 -16.19 -12.26
C GLY A 101 -17.60 -15.92 -13.74
N ALA A 102 -16.62 -15.42 -14.48
CA ALA A 102 -16.75 -15.13 -15.91
C ALA A 102 -16.57 -16.36 -16.81
N HIS A 103 -15.85 -17.39 -16.32
CA HIS A 103 -15.51 -18.58 -17.10
C HIS A 103 -16.09 -19.87 -16.51
N ASN A 104 -17.15 -19.76 -15.72
CA ASN A 104 -17.82 -20.94 -15.23
C ASN A 104 -18.51 -21.68 -16.39
N THR A 105 -17.83 -22.72 -16.85
CA THR A 105 -18.35 -23.59 -17.92
C THR A 105 -19.69 -24.19 -17.58
N ASN A 106 -19.96 -24.47 -16.30
CA ASN A 106 -21.25 -25.01 -15.85
C ASN A 106 -22.39 -23.99 -15.97
N LEU A 107 -22.15 -22.72 -15.60
CA LEU A 107 -23.13 -21.65 -15.82
C LEU A 107 -23.38 -21.41 -17.31
N TRP A 108 -22.33 -21.39 -18.10
CA TRP A 108 -22.41 -21.21 -19.56
C TRP A 108 -23.09 -22.39 -20.22
N THR A 109 -22.71 -23.60 -19.87
CA THR A 109 -23.30 -24.84 -20.40
C THR A 109 -24.78 -24.92 -20.05
N ASN A 110 -25.17 -24.63 -18.81
CA ASN A 110 -26.54 -24.57 -18.38
C ASN A 110 -27.38 -23.52 -19.11
N HIS A 111 -26.79 -22.34 -19.30
CA HIS A 111 -27.46 -21.27 -20.04
C HIS A 111 -27.57 -21.57 -21.54
N ALA A 112 -26.52 -22.14 -22.16
CA ALA A 112 -26.48 -22.44 -23.58
C ALA A 112 -27.35 -23.66 -23.95
N GLN A 113 -27.48 -24.65 -23.07
CA GLN A 113 -28.26 -25.89 -23.34
C GLN A 113 -29.73 -25.77 -22.98
N GLY A 114 -30.13 -24.71 -22.29
CA GLY A 114 -31.46 -24.60 -21.71
C GLY A 114 -31.70 -25.70 -20.68
N PHE A 115 -32.56 -25.45 -19.70
CA PHE A 115 -32.95 -26.45 -18.72
C PHE A 115 -33.84 -27.50 -19.40
N THR A 116 -33.28 -28.45 -20.11
CA THR A 116 -33.97 -29.58 -20.67
C THR A 116 -34.02 -30.72 -19.66
N ASN A 117 -35.18 -30.90 -19.07
CA ASN A 117 -35.62 -32.13 -18.40
C ASN A 117 -34.80 -32.60 -17.18
N GLY A 118 -34.43 -31.71 -16.26
CA GLY A 118 -33.91 -32.12 -14.96
C GLY A 118 -32.62 -32.94 -14.99
N GLN A 119 -31.84 -32.85 -16.09
CA GLN A 119 -30.50 -33.42 -16.13
C GLN A 119 -29.48 -32.45 -15.57
N ASN A 120 -28.70 -32.94 -14.65
CA ASN A 120 -27.53 -32.24 -14.13
C ASN A 120 -26.52 -31.97 -15.27
N PRO A 121 -25.87 -30.80 -15.34
CA PRO A 121 -24.86 -30.50 -16.37
C PRO A 121 -23.68 -31.48 -16.44
N ASP A 122 -23.39 -32.19 -15.34
CA ASP A 122 -22.38 -33.23 -15.27
C ASP A 122 -22.81 -34.59 -15.80
N GLY A 123 -24.02 -34.69 -16.33
CA GLY A 123 -24.54 -35.92 -16.94
C GLY A 123 -24.95 -37.03 -15.92
N ASN A 124 -24.89 -36.75 -14.62
CA ASN A 124 -25.15 -37.73 -13.57
C ASN A 124 -26.64 -37.95 -13.23
N GLY A 125 -27.55 -37.43 -14.01
CA GLY A 125 -28.96 -37.75 -13.90
C GLY A 125 -29.69 -37.23 -12.65
N ASP A 126 -28.98 -36.68 -11.71
CA ASP A 126 -29.57 -35.99 -10.58
C ASP A 126 -29.97 -34.60 -11.04
N ALA A 127 -31.29 -34.38 -11.16
CA ALA A 127 -31.77 -33.03 -11.29
C ALA A 127 -31.07 -32.21 -10.21
N GLN A 128 -30.27 -31.21 -10.61
CA GLN A 128 -29.91 -30.14 -9.67
C GLN A 128 -31.24 -29.51 -9.32
N SER A 129 -31.75 -30.11 -8.32
CA SER A 129 -33.08 -29.88 -7.83
C SER A 129 -33.19 -28.40 -7.52
N VAL A 130 -34.30 -27.85 -7.87
CA VAL A 130 -34.94 -26.85 -7.07
C VAL A 130 -34.41 -27.02 -5.64
N LYS A 131 -33.53 -26.12 -5.22
CA LYS A 131 -32.94 -26.13 -3.88
C LYS A 131 -34.08 -26.38 -2.89
N SER A 132 -33.91 -27.36 -2.02
CA SER A 132 -34.95 -27.68 -1.04
C SER A 132 -35.21 -26.43 -0.20
N MET A 133 -36.46 -26.08 0.00
CA MET A 133 -36.86 -24.99 0.89
C MET A 133 -36.33 -25.15 2.34
N TRP A 134 -35.82 -26.33 2.68
CA TRP A 134 -35.26 -26.70 3.97
C TRP A 134 -33.69 -26.69 3.96
N GLU A 135 -33.05 -26.37 2.83
CA GLU A 135 -31.64 -26.30 2.74
C GLU A 135 -31.13 -25.09 3.54
N GLN A 136 -30.18 -25.33 4.44
CA GLN A 136 -29.63 -24.27 5.28
C GLN A 136 -28.39 -23.69 4.62
N HIS A 137 -28.42 -22.42 4.23
CA HIS A 137 -27.31 -21.67 3.75
C HIS A 137 -26.70 -20.84 4.90
N GLN A 138 -25.74 -21.41 5.62
CA GLN A 138 -25.04 -20.67 6.65
C GLN A 138 -24.00 -19.73 6.04
N ALA A 139 -24.01 -18.47 6.46
CA ALA A 139 -22.95 -17.54 6.11
C ALA A 139 -21.62 -18.05 6.68
N MET A 140 -20.60 -18.13 5.85
CA MET A 140 -19.25 -18.54 6.24
C MET A 140 -18.40 -17.28 6.47
N PRO A 141 -18.20 -16.86 7.73
CA PRO A 141 -17.39 -15.68 8.01
C PRO A 141 -15.91 -15.97 7.83
N TYR A 142 -15.20 -14.95 7.36
CA TYR A 142 -13.76 -14.88 7.32
C TYR A 142 -13.33 -13.62 8.06
N GLU A 143 -12.52 -13.78 9.08
CA GLU A 143 -12.08 -12.69 9.95
C GLU A 143 -10.59 -12.47 9.81
N VAL A 144 -10.21 -11.20 9.59
CA VAL A 144 -8.83 -10.74 9.61
C VAL A 144 -8.70 -9.72 10.73
N ASN A 145 -7.72 -9.93 11.61
CA ASN A 145 -7.42 -9.02 12.70
C ASN A 145 -6.08 -8.35 12.43
N PHE A 146 -6.09 -7.04 12.31
CA PHE A 146 -4.90 -6.21 12.27
C PHE A 146 -4.68 -5.68 13.68
N GLY A 147 -3.61 -6.09 14.34
CA GLY A 147 -3.37 -5.74 15.72
C GLY A 147 -1.92 -5.44 16.03
N GLY A 148 -1.72 -4.81 17.16
CA GLY A 148 -0.43 -4.44 17.67
C GLY A 148 -0.16 -2.96 17.53
N SER A 149 -0.97 -2.13 18.21
CA SER A 149 -0.61 -0.73 18.40
C SER A 149 0.79 -0.63 19.00
N SER A 150 1.66 0.15 18.39
CA SER A 150 2.93 0.52 18.98
C SER A 150 2.81 1.89 19.62
N VAL A 151 3.08 1.95 20.91
CA VAL A 151 3.16 3.22 21.63
C VAL A 151 4.52 3.85 21.35
N TRP A 152 4.49 5.08 20.86
CA TRP A 152 5.66 5.92 20.65
C TRP A 152 5.65 7.06 21.63
N GLN A 153 6.83 7.45 22.08
CA GLN A 153 6.97 8.54 23.02
C GLN A 153 7.88 9.62 22.44
N ASP A 154 7.45 10.85 22.61
CA ASP A 154 8.22 12.04 22.30
C ASP A 154 8.41 12.84 23.58
N CYS A 155 9.59 13.43 23.76
CA CYS A 155 9.94 14.15 24.97
C CYS A 155 10.34 15.59 24.64
N ILE A 156 9.71 16.52 25.33
CA ILE A 156 10.04 17.93 25.22
C ILE A 156 10.49 18.46 26.57
N THR A 157 11.66 19.11 26.61
CA THR A 157 12.20 19.72 27.84
C THR A 157 11.77 21.16 27.97
N MET A 158 11.07 21.49 29.04
CA MET A 158 10.63 22.85 29.37
C MET A 158 11.36 23.39 30.60
N TYR A 159 11.89 24.60 30.47
CA TYR A 159 12.52 25.31 31.58
C TYR A 159 11.51 26.20 32.31
N ASP A 160 11.37 26.04 33.63
CA ASP A 160 10.43 26.81 34.45
C ASP A 160 10.57 28.33 34.28
N VAL A 161 11.81 28.81 34.15
CA VAL A 161 12.07 30.24 33.94
C VAL A 161 11.51 30.76 32.63
N GLN A 162 11.58 29.94 31.56
CA GLN A 162 11.03 30.33 30.26
C GLN A 162 9.49 30.39 30.28
N VAL A 163 8.87 29.39 30.90
CA VAL A 163 7.41 29.36 31.06
C VAL A 163 6.93 30.53 31.93
N GLN A 164 7.56 30.80 33.07
CA GLN A 164 7.21 31.92 33.93
C GLN A 164 7.31 33.28 33.18
N LYS A 165 8.36 33.47 32.39
CA LYS A 165 8.52 34.69 31.58
C LYS A 165 7.43 34.79 30.49
N ALA A 166 7.12 33.69 29.82
CA ALA A 166 6.11 33.64 28.77
C ALA A 166 4.71 34.00 29.30
N PHE A 167 4.36 33.58 30.52
CA PHE A 167 3.04 33.89 31.11
C PHE A 167 2.91 35.32 31.63
N ARG A 168 4.01 36.05 31.78
CA ARG A 168 4.01 37.45 32.26
C ARG A 168 3.89 38.49 31.15
N ASP A 169 4.15 38.13 29.89
CA ASP A 169 4.05 39.03 28.74
C ASP A 169 3.42 38.31 27.54
N GLN A 170 2.39 38.92 27.00
CA GLN A 170 1.65 38.40 25.84
C GLN A 170 2.55 38.21 24.59
N ALA A 171 3.53 39.12 24.39
CA ALA A 171 4.45 39.01 23.26
C ALA A 171 5.47 37.87 23.45
N GLU A 172 5.97 37.69 24.68
CA GLU A 172 6.85 36.58 25.01
C GLU A 172 6.11 35.26 24.97
N PHE A 173 4.85 35.22 25.41
CA PHE A 173 3.99 34.04 25.28
C PHE A 173 3.77 33.67 23.80
N ALA A 174 3.50 34.63 22.93
CA ALA A 174 3.37 34.40 21.50
C ALA A 174 4.64 33.79 20.89
N ARG A 175 5.81 34.30 21.26
CA ARG A 175 7.11 33.77 20.78
C ARG A 175 7.37 32.36 21.31
N PHE A 176 7.10 32.13 22.59
CA PHE A 176 7.25 30.82 23.22
C PHE A 176 6.35 29.78 22.55
N VAL A 177 5.07 30.12 22.40
CA VAL A 177 4.09 29.23 21.78
C VAL A 177 4.44 28.99 20.32
N ALA A 178 4.78 30.04 19.55
CA ALA A 178 5.10 29.91 18.14
C ALA A 178 6.39 29.08 17.92
N GLY A 179 7.45 29.35 18.65
CA GLY A 179 8.71 28.61 18.52
C GLY A 179 8.57 27.16 18.96
N TYR A 180 8.03 26.95 20.12
CA TYR A 180 7.89 25.63 20.74
C TYR A 180 6.87 24.74 20.00
N LEU A 181 5.68 25.31 19.70
CA LEU A 181 4.63 24.59 19.00
C LEU A 181 4.96 24.31 17.55
N GLN A 182 5.57 25.27 16.86
CA GLN A 182 5.88 25.11 15.45
C GLN A 182 6.93 24.01 15.25
N GLU A 183 7.96 23.98 16.11
CA GLU A 183 9.00 22.96 16.03
C GLU A 183 8.42 21.58 16.34
N HIS A 184 7.71 21.45 17.43
CA HIS A 184 7.07 20.18 17.80
C HIS A 184 6.02 19.71 16.78
N ALA A 185 5.21 20.64 16.24
CA ALA A 185 4.25 20.29 15.20
C ALA A 185 4.94 19.80 13.91
N ASN A 186 6.04 20.43 13.55
CA ASN A 186 6.84 20.01 12.39
C ASN A 186 7.44 18.61 12.59
N ASP A 187 7.96 18.32 13.78
CA ASP A 187 8.52 17.02 14.13
C ASP A 187 7.46 15.92 14.08
N LEU A 188 6.27 16.18 14.64
CA LEU A 188 5.14 15.25 14.59
C LEU A 188 4.68 14.97 13.16
N GLU A 189 4.54 16.02 12.34
CA GLU A 189 4.15 15.83 10.94
C GLU A 189 5.25 15.12 10.13
N GLN A 190 6.53 15.35 10.45
CA GLN A 190 7.63 14.63 9.85
C GLN A 190 7.63 13.14 10.24
N GLN A 191 7.37 12.83 11.51
CA GLN A 191 7.23 11.45 11.98
C GLN A 191 6.03 10.76 11.33
N ARG A 192 4.92 11.48 11.16
CA ARG A 192 3.74 10.98 10.46
C ARG A 192 4.01 10.69 8.98
N GLU A 193 4.70 11.61 8.29
CA GLU A 193 5.13 11.38 6.92
C GLU A 193 6.04 10.16 6.80
N ALA A 194 7.01 10.00 7.71
CA ALA A 194 7.88 8.83 7.74
C ALA A 194 7.12 7.53 7.99
N PHE A 195 6.15 7.54 8.89
CA PHE A 195 5.31 6.39 9.18
C PHE A 195 4.40 6.01 8.01
N ASN A 196 3.76 7.00 7.39
CA ASN A 196 2.95 6.79 6.18
C ASN A 196 3.80 6.24 5.03
N ARG A 197 5.01 6.76 4.84
CA ARG A 197 5.94 6.29 3.82
C ARG A 197 6.41 4.86 4.08
N MET A 198 6.71 4.52 5.32
CA MET A 198 7.04 3.15 5.72
C MET A 198 5.89 2.19 5.41
N THR A 199 4.65 2.58 5.71
CA THR A 199 3.45 1.77 5.40
C THR A 199 3.25 1.60 3.90
N LEU A 200 3.45 2.66 3.11
CA LEU A 200 3.41 2.61 1.65
C LEU A 200 4.48 1.67 1.08
N LEU A 201 5.72 1.80 1.53
CA LEU A 201 6.81 0.93 1.09
C LEU A 201 6.53 -0.52 1.43
N ASN A 202 6.02 -0.78 2.64
CA ASN A 202 5.62 -2.13 3.04
C ASN A 202 4.50 -2.67 2.16
N LYS A 203 3.51 -1.85 1.78
CA LYS A 203 2.44 -2.26 0.84
C LYS A 203 3.00 -2.63 -0.53
N ILE A 204 3.92 -1.82 -1.08
CA ILE A 204 4.58 -2.10 -2.36
C ILE A 204 5.37 -3.40 -2.27
N GLY A 205 6.21 -3.57 -1.25
CA GLY A 205 7.02 -4.76 -1.07
C GLY A 205 6.19 -6.02 -0.85
N MET A 206 5.16 -5.94 -0.02
CA MET A 206 4.22 -7.05 0.23
C MET A 206 3.49 -7.44 -1.06
N THR A 207 3.01 -6.48 -1.85
CA THR A 207 2.32 -6.76 -3.12
C THR A 207 3.26 -7.49 -4.09
N TYR A 208 4.52 -7.09 -4.15
CA TYR A 208 5.51 -7.73 -5.02
C TYR A 208 5.89 -9.14 -4.52
N ASP A 209 6.14 -9.31 -3.23
CA ASP A 209 6.49 -10.61 -2.63
C ASP A 209 5.36 -11.64 -2.77
N MET A 210 4.11 -11.18 -2.67
CA MET A 210 2.91 -12.01 -2.81
C MET A 210 2.41 -12.14 -4.26
N ALA A 211 3.12 -11.64 -5.26
CA ALA A 211 2.66 -11.61 -6.66
C ALA A 211 2.30 -13.00 -7.21
N ASN A 212 2.95 -14.06 -6.73
CA ASN A 212 2.67 -15.44 -7.15
C ASN A 212 1.28 -15.96 -6.70
N VAL A 213 0.74 -15.40 -5.60
CA VAL A 213 -0.59 -15.75 -5.08
C VAL A 213 -1.64 -14.68 -5.40
N MET A 214 -1.21 -13.59 -6.03
CA MET A 214 -2.04 -12.48 -6.52
C MET A 214 -1.62 -12.14 -7.98
N PRO A 215 -1.88 -12.99 -8.96
CA PRO A 215 -1.23 -12.93 -10.28
C PRO A 215 -1.49 -11.63 -11.07
N GLY A 216 -2.58 -10.93 -10.78
CA GLY A 216 -2.90 -9.62 -11.40
C GLY A 216 -2.46 -8.41 -10.59
N SER A 217 -1.70 -8.59 -9.50
CA SER A 217 -1.33 -7.50 -8.59
C SER A 217 -0.05 -6.76 -8.96
N VAL A 218 0.77 -7.31 -9.85
CA VAL A 218 2.00 -6.66 -10.31
C VAL A 218 2.03 -6.63 -11.83
N LYS A 219 2.29 -5.46 -12.40
CA LYS A 219 2.46 -5.25 -13.83
C LYS A 219 3.81 -4.63 -14.14
N ASN A 220 4.63 -5.34 -14.93
CA ASN A 220 5.83 -4.78 -15.51
C ASN A 220 5.47 -4.08 -16.82
N LEU A 221 5.35 -2.75 -16.78
CA LEU A 221 4.95 -1.95 -17.94
C LEU A 221 5.94 -2.04 -19.11
N THR A 222 7.21 -2.35 -18.85
CA THR A 222 8.18 -2.60 -19.93
C THR A 222 7.81 -3.83 -20.73
N LYS A 223 7.46 -4.92 -20.04
CA LYS A 223 7.02 -6.16 -20.68
C LYS A 223 5.69 -5.97 -21.41
N GLU A 224 4.69 -5.42 -20.72
CA GLU A 224 3.35 -5.17 -21.28
C GLU A 224 3.40 -4.33 -22.55
N PHE A 225 4.24 -3.26 -22.56
CA PHE A 225 4.46 -2.43 -23.74
C PHE A 225 5.08 -3.22 -24.89
N ASN A 226 6.14 -3.96 -24.61
CA ASN A 226 6.85 -4.74 -25.62
C ASN A 226 5.97 -5.86 -26.20
N ASP A 227 5.19 -6.53 -25.36
CA ASP A 227 4.25 -7.56 -25.81
C ASP A 227 3.15 -6.98 -26.70
N PHE A 228 2.60 -5.81 -26.32
CA PHE A 228 1.54 -5.16 -27.08
C PHE A 228 1.98 -4.65 -28.46
N TYR A 229 3.18 -4.05 -28.52
CA TYR A 229 3.70 -3.47 -29.77
C TYR A 229 4.62 -4.43 -30.57
N GLY A 230 4.91 -5.63 -30.03
CA GLY A 230 5.85 -6.58 -30.66
C GLY A 230 7.29 -6.05 -30.69
N THR A 231 7.71 -5.30 -29.66
CA THR A 231 9.02 -4.65 -29.55
C THR A 231 9.88 -5.30 -28.47
N SER A 232 11.13 -4.86 -28.35
CA SER A 232 12.08 -5.31 -27.31
C SER A 232 12.84 -4.13 -26.70
N TYR A 233 12.14 -3.04 -26.40
CA TYR A 233 12.75 -1.85 -25.80
C TYR A 233 13.05 -2.07 -24.32
N THR A 234 14.18 -1.50 -23.88
CA THR A 234 14.53 -1.48 -22.45
C THR A 234 13.72 -0.42 -21.70
N SER A 235 13.61 -0.58 -20.40
CA SER A 235 12.97 0.40 -19.52
C SER A 235 13.59 1.80 -19.65
N ALA A 236 14.89 1.87 -19.87
CA ALA A 236 15.60 3.13 -20.10
C ALA A 236 15.22 3.79 -21.44
N GLN A 237 15.04 3.01 -22.51
CA GLN A 237 14.60 3.52 -23.82
C GLN A 237 13.14 4.02 -23.76
N LEU A 238 12.26 3.32 -23.06
CA LEU A 238 10.88 3.74 -22.86
C LEU A 238 10.77 5.03 -22.04
N ARG A 239 11.69 5.26 -21.10
CA ARG A 239 11.75 6.50 -20.29
C ARG A 239 12.48 7.66 -20.97
N SER A 240 13.04 7.46 -22.15
CA SER A 240 13.81 8.48 -22.89
C SER A 240 13.28 8.64 -24.32
N THR A 241 13.67 7.75 -25.21
CA THR A 241 13.41 7.85 -26.66
C THR A 241 11.93 7.67 -26.99
N TYR A 242 11.26 6.71 -26.36
CA TYR A 242 9.88 6.34 -26.63
C TYR A 242 8.90 6.80 -25.52
N LEU A 243 9.29 7.84 -24.79
CA LEU A 243 8.55 8.31 -23.63
C LEU A 243 7.09 8.68 -23.94
N LYS A 244 6.84 9.30 -25.11
CA LYS A 244 5.49 9.71 -25.51
C LYS A 244 4.55 8.51 -25.67
N ASP A 245 4.99 7.53 -26.43
CA ASP A 245 4.18 6.34 -26.73
C ASP A 245 3.99 5.49 -25.48
N PHE A 246 5.06 5.37 -24.68
CA PHE A 246 5.00 4.69 -23.39
C PHE A 246 4.00 5.32 -22.42
N LEU A 247 3.96 6.65 -22.33
CA LEU A 247 3.02 7.33 -21.42
C LEU A 247 1.57 7.18 -21.88
N ALA A 248 1.31 7.22 -23.18
CA ALA A 248 -0.02 6.96 -23.71
C ALA A 248 -0.48 5.53 -23.39
N PHE A 249 0.39 4.55 -23.60
CA PHE A 249 0.16 3.16 -23.24
C PHE A 249 -0.11 2.99 -21.74
N MET A 250 0.76 3.55 -20.88
CA MET A 250 0.64 3.47 -19.43
C MET A 250 -0.69 4.02 -18.93
N VAL A 251 -1.13 5.19 -19.44
CA VAL A 251 -2.42 5.77 -19.07
C VAL A 251 -3.58 4.88 -19.50
N ALA A 252 -3.52 4.28 -20.69
CA ALA A 252 -4.52 3.34 -21.15
C ALA A 252 -4.60 2.10 -20.26
N THR A 253 -3.45 1.51 -19.92
CA THR A 253 -3.34 0.35 -19.03
C THR A 253 -3.89 0.63 -17.63
N ILE A 254 -3.54 1.78 -17.03
CA ILE A 254 -4.05 2.15 -15.70
C ILE A 254 -5.58 2.33 -15.72
N LYS A 255 -6.15 2.89 -16.79
CA LYS A 255 -7.61 3.03 -16.93
C LYS A 255 -8.30 1.68 -17.07
N GLU A 256 -7.76 0.81 -17.91
CA GLU A 256 -8.25 -0.55 -18.06
C GLU A 256 -8.23 -1.30 -16.72
N ASP A 257 -7.14 -1.19 -15.97
CA ASP A 257 -7.02 -1.81 -14.64
C ASP A 257 -8.00 -1.23 -13.63
N SER A 258 -8.24 0.09 -13.68
CA SER A 258 -9.26 0.74 -12.85
C SER A 258 -10.67 0.21 -13.17
N ASP A 259 -10.97 -0.06 -14.44
CA ASP A 259 -12.23 -0.66 -14.84
C ASP A 259 -12.34 -2.12 -14.37
N PHE A 260 -11.30 -2.91 -14.55
CA PHE A 260 -11.24 -4.29 -14.03
C PHE A 260 -11.37 -4.38 -12.50
N MET A 261 -10.86 -3.40 -11.76
CA MET A 261 -11.03 -3.38 -10.30
C MET A 261 -12.48 -3.18 -9.87
N THR A 262 -13.35 -2.65 -10.72
CA THR A 262 -14.77 -2.53 -10.41
C THR A 262 -15.53 -3.86 -10.51
N GLU A 263 -14.95 -4.85 -11.15
CA GLU A 263 -15.52 -6.18 -11.29
C GLU A 263 -15.08 -7.10 -10.14
N ARG A 264 -15.95 -8.03 -9.75
CA ARG A 264 -15.61 -9.03 -8.73
C ARG A 264 -14.65 -10.05 -9.31
N SER A 265 -13.45 -10.11 -8.72
CA SER A 265 -12.38 -10.99 -9.17
C SER A 265 -11.53 -11.47 -7.98
N ALA A 266 -10.80 -12.57 -8.16
CA ALA A 266 -9.81 -13.10 -7.22
C ALA A 266 -8.36 -12.79 -7.66
N GLN A 267 -8.17 -12.01 -8.73
CA GLN A 267 -6.86 -11.89 -9.37
C GLN A 267 -5.93 -10.85 -8.74
N ARG A 268 -6.49 -9.80 -8.13
CA ARG A 268 -5.72 -8.60 -7.70
C ARG A 268 -5.61 -8.46 -6.19
N HIS A 269 -5.94 -9.50 -5.46
CA HIS A 269 -5.85 -9.57 -4.01
C HIS A 269 -5.59 -11.02 -3.58
N TYR A 270 -5.21 -11.21 -2.32
CA TYR A 270 -5.15 -12.55 -1.75
C TYR A 270 -6.60 -13.08 -1.55
N ALA A 271 -6.97 -14.00 -2.39
CA ALA A 271 -8.27 -14.66 -2.32
C ALA A 271 -8.20 -15.84 -1.33
N ALA A 272 -8.62 -15.61 -0.09
CA ALA A 272 -8.78 -16.71 0.86
C ALA A 272 -9.78 -17.74 0.30
N THR A 273 -9.44 -19.03 0.43
CA THR A 273 -10.25 -20.13 -0.05
C THR A 273 -10.68 -21.02 1.11
N LYS A 274 -11.90 -21.55 1.03
CA LYS A 274 -12.42 -22.54 1.96
C LYS A 274 -13.12 -23.65 1.19
N THR A 275 -12.74 -24.88 1.46
CA THR A 275 -13.37 -26.05 0.83
C THR A 275 -14.41 -26.62 1.79
N VAL A 276 -15.64 -26.79 1.32
CA VAL A 276 -16.75 -27.42 2.04
C VAL A 276 -17.38 -28.43 1.10
N ASP A 277 -17.53 -29.66 1.53
CA ASP A 277 -18.10 -30.77 0.75
C ASP A 277 -17.50 -30.95 -0.66
N GLY A 278 -16.19 -30.73 -0.76
CA GLY A 278 -15.46 -30.85 -2.04
C GLY A 278 -15.56 -29.62 -2.97
N VAL A 279 -16.35 -28.62 -2.60
CA VAL A 279 -16.47 -27.36 -3.35
C VAL A 279 -15.58 -26.30 -2.71
N SER A 280 -14.77 -25.63 -3.52
CA SER A 280 -13.88 -24.57 -3.06
C SER A 280 -14.54 -23.21 -3.25
N TYR A 281 -14.67 -22.46 -2.19
CA TYR A 281 -15.21 -21.10 -2.16
C TYR A 281 -14.09 -20.09 -1.98
N SER A 282 -14.12 -19.01 -2.75
CA SER A 282 -13.14 -17.90 -2.65
C SER A 282 -13.82 -16.61 -2.24
N ILE A 283 -13.08 -15.74 -1.57
CA ILE A 283 -13.52 -14.36 -1.37
C ILE A 283 -13.20 -13.58 -2.63
N LEU A 284 -14.22 -13.05 -3.28
CA LEU A 284 -14.09 -12.18 -4.44
C LEU A 284 -14.22 -10.72 -4.01
N ARG A 285 -13.33 -9.87 -4.50
CA ARG A 285 -13.34 -8.42 -4.23
C ARG A 285 -13.64 -7.63 -5.50
N HIS A 286 -14.25 -6.48 -5.28
CA HIS A 286 -14.36 -5.41 -6.27
C HIS A 286 -14.12 -4.09 -5.56
N THR A 287 -13.55 -3.14 -6.25
CA THR A 287 -13.27 -1.80 -5.74
C THR A 287 -13.97 -0.77 -6.59
N PRO A 288 -15.07 -0.13 -6.12
CA PRO A 288 -15.70 0.97 -6.83
C PRO A 288 -14.72 2.12 -7.09
N ARG A 289 -14.94 2.89 -8.14
CA ARG A 289 -13.99 3.95 -8.57
C ARG A 289 -13.76 5.02 -7.50
N ASP A 290 -14.76 5.35 -6.70
CA ASP A 290 -14.65 6.32 -5.61
C ASP A 290 -13.77 5.83 -4.45
N ARG A 291 -13.58 4.52 -4.34
CA ARG A 291 -12.71 3.89 -3.34
C ARG A 291 -11.33 3.54 -3.86
N GLN A 292 -11.08 3.68 -5.14
CA GLN A 292 -9.75 3.49 -5.72
C GLN A 292 -8.86 4.69 -5.40
N ARG A 293 -7.59 4.41 -5.11
CA ARG A 293 -6.54 5.40 -4.89
C ARG A 293 -5.36 5.07 -5.79
N LEU A 294 -4.82 6.10 -6.43
CA LEU A 294 -3.67 5.98 -7.32
C LEU A 294 -2.53 6.85 -6.85
N MET A 295 -1.39 6.25 -6.58
CA MET A 295 -0.13 6.94 -6.32
C MET A 295 0.78 6.78 -7.53
N LEU A 296 1.32 7.88 -8.04
CA LEU A 296 2.17 7.86 -9.23
C LEU A 296 3.47 8.63 -9.01
N PHE A 297 4.55 8.10 -9.59
CA PHE A 297 5.87 8.72 -9.54
C PHE A 297 5.91 10.02 -10.34
N SER A 298 5.83 11.13 -9.63
CA SER A 298 5.70 12.49 -10.17
C SER A 298 6.80 12.89 -11.17
N PRO A 299 8.11 12.55 -11.00
CA PRO A 299 9.13 12.94 -11.95
C PRO A 299 8.94 12.37 -13.36
N LEU A 300 8.33 11.20 -13.49
CA LEU A 300 7.97 10.61 -14.79
C LEU A 300 6.87 11.44 -15.47
N PHE A 301 5.82 11.80 -14.73
CA PHE A 301 4.68 12.55 -15.24
C PHE A 301 5.01 14.00 -15.59
N ARG A 302 5.77 14.70 -14.74
CA ARG A 302 6.14 16.10 -15.01
C ARG A 302 7.03 16.28 -16.23
N LYS A 303 7.89 15.30 -16.54
CA LYS A 303 8.61 15.28 -17.82
C LYS A 303 7.67 15.10 -19.00
N ALA A 304 6.63 14.31 -18.80
CA ALA A 304 5.58 14.09 -19.77
C ALA A 304 4.73 15.33 -20.03
N GLU A 305 4.30 16.02 -18.98
CA GLU A 305 3.55 17.29 -19.11
C GLU A 305 4.34 18.33 -19.90
N ALA A 306 5.68 18.35 -19.76
CA ALA A 306 6.54 19.27 -20.49
C ALA A 306 6.78 18.88 -21.96
N LEU A 307 6.80 17.57 -22.28
CA LEU A 307 7.18 17.06 -23.60
C LEU A 307 6.00 16.67 -24.48
N VAL A 308 4.88 16.30 -23.90
CA VAL A 308 3.77 15.61 -24.59
C VAL A 308 2.48 16.41 -24.54
N LEU A 309 2.53 17.64 -24.06
CA LEU A 309 1.45 18.65 -24.11
C LEU A 309 0.00 18.23 -24.49
N PRO A 310 -0.96 19.09 -24.35
CA PRO A 310 -2.34 18.95 -23.85
C PRO A 310 -3.22 17.87 -24.48
N GLU A 311 -2.79 17.18 -25.51
CA GLU A 311 -3.61 16.17 -26.21
C GLU A 311 -3.71 14.82 -25.47
N ILE A 312 -2.70 14.45 -24.66
CA ILE A 312 -2.66 13.15 -23.96
C ILE A 312 -2.93 13.33 -22.46
N PHE A 313 -2.51 14.46 -21.87
CA PHE A 313 -2.71 14.77 -20.47
C PHE A 313 -3.75 15.87 -20.24
N ASN A 314 -4.95 15.69 -20.76
CA ASN A 314 -6.08 16.38 -20.18
C ASN A 314 -6.30 15.79 -18.78
N PRO A 315 -6.26 16.60 -17.68
CA PRO A 315 -6.58 16.12 -16.31
C PRO A 315 -7.93 15.39 -16.22
N ASN A 316 -8.84 15.67 -17.17
CA ASN A 316 -10.11 14.96 -17.31
C ASN A 316 -9.97 13.55 -17.91
N TYR A 317 -8.83 13.16 -18.48
CA TYR A 317 -8.59 11.79 -18.95
C TYR A 317 -8.03 10.86 -17.87
N LEU A 318 -7.33 11.39 -16.87
CA LEU A 318 -7.00 10.68 -15.63
C LEU A 318 -8.09 10.90 -14.58
N ASN A 319 -9.34 11.00 -14.99
CA ASN A 319 -10.48 11.16 -14.10
C ASN A 319 -10.75 9.85 -13.34
N ILE A 320 -9.80 9.43 -12.56
CA ILE A 320 -10.00 8.66 -11.35
C ILE A 320 -10.31 9.74 -10.29
N ASP A 321 -11.49 10.32 -10.38
CA ASP A 321 -12.15 11.27 -9.49
C ASP A 321 -11.26 11.96 -8.43
N LYS A 322 -10.28 12.78 -8.85
CA LYS A 322 -9.41 13.59 -7.97
C LYS A 322 -8.55 12.81 -6.95
N GLN A 323 -8.34 11.51 -7.15
CA GLN A 323 -7.72 10.62 -6.17
C GLN A 323 -6.30 10.17 -6.57
N TYR A 324 -5.67 10.95 -7.42
CA TYR A 324 -4.28 10.78 -7.79
C TYR A 324 -3.37 11.57 -6.84
N GLU A 325 -2.37 10.89 -6.25
CA GLU A 325 -1.34 11.53 -5.44
C GLU A 325 0.04 11.43 -6.13
N PRO A 326 0.69 12.59 -6.37
CA PRO A 326 2.01 12.62 -6.96
C PRO A 326 3.08 12.31 -5.90
N ILE A 327 3.83 11.24 -6.08
CA ILE A 327 4.96 10.85 -5.24
C ILE A 327 6.26 11.36 -5.84
N THR A 328 7.03 12.13 -5.07
CA THR A 328 8.30 12.72 -5.53
C THR A 328 9.48 11.75 -5.42
N TYR A 329 9.44 10.84 -4.45
CA TYR A 329 10.37 9.74 -4.25
C TYR A 329 9.69 8.65 -3.42
N TRP A 330 10.05 7.40 -3.63
CA TRP A 330 9.48 6.28 -2.87
C TRP A 330 10.17 6.11 -1.52
N GLN A 331 11.43 5.70 -1.53
CA GLN A 331 12.20 5.39 -0.31
C GLN A 331 13.20 6.49 0.06
N SER A 332 13.96 6.99 -0.90
CA SER A 332 15.05 7.94 -0.69
C SER A 332 15.07 9.03 -1.76
N GLU A 333 15.40 10.25 -1.36
CA GLU A 333 15.59 11.35 -2.32
C GLU A 333 16.79 11.16 -3.26
N LEU A 334 17.75 10.32 -2.87
CA LEU A 334 18.94 10.01 -3.68
C LEU A 334 18.64 8.97 -4.78
N GLN A 335 17.75 8.04 -4.51
CA GLN A 335 17.24 7.02 -5.44
C GLN A 335 15.73 7.09 -5.46
N ARG A 336 15.19 8.08 -6.16
CA ARG A 336 13.79 8.47 -6.07
C ARG A 336 12.82 7.41 -6.57
N GLU A 337 13.22 6.71 -7.62
CA GLU A 337 12.42 5.72 -8.36
C GLU A 337 12.51 4.31 -7.79
N ALA A 338 13.58 4.02 -7.05
CA ALA A 338 13.90 2.67 -6.56
C ALA A 338 13.41 2.43 -5.13
N ILE A 339 13.21 1.16 -4.81
CA ILE A 339 12.99 0.66 -3.45
C ILE A 339 13.88 -0.55 -3.17
N ASN A 340 14.32 -0.68 -1.92
CA ASN A 340 15.03 -1.86 -1.42
C ASN A 340 14.61 -2.10 0.02
N ILE A 341 13.72 -3.07 0.24
CA ILE A 341 13.10 -3.33 1.54
C ILE A 341 12.86 -4.83 1.75
N THR A 342 12.74 -5.23 3.00
CA THR A 342 12.16 -6.52 3.39
C THR A 342 10.78 -6.23 3.99
N PRO A 343 9.67 -6.52 3.27
CA PRO A 343 8.34 -6.20 3.76
C PRO A 343 7.95 -7.10 4.93
N ALA A 344 7.08 -6.59 5.79
CA ALA A 344 6.30 -7.42 6.67
C ALA A 344 5.08 -7.92 5.90
N VAL A 345 4.97 -9.24 5.78
CA VAL A 345 3.89 -9.92 5.06
C VAL A 345 2.92 -10.49 6.07
N TYR A 346 1.66 -10.23 5.89
CA TYR A 346 0.59 -10.88 6.63
C TYR A 346 0.15 -12.13 5.87
N ASP A 347 0.29 -13.28 6.51
CA ASP A 347 -0.22 -14.54 5.98
C ASP A 347 -1.66 -14.75 6.46
N PRO A 348 -2.65 -14.51 5.60
CA PRO A 348 -4.03 -14.63 6.01
C PRO A 348 -4.49 -16.09 6.20
N SER A 349 -3.67 -17.07 5.84
CA SER A 349 -3.99 -18.49 6.04
C SER A 349 -3.83 -18.92 7.50
N ASP A 350 -2.86 -18.35 8.20
CA ASP A 350 -2.57 -18.64 9.63
C ASP A 350 -2.73 -17.42 10.54
N GLY A 351 -2.99 -16.24 9.98
CA GLY A 351 -3.20 -15.00 10.73
C GLY A 351 -1.92 -14.43 11.33
N THR A 352 -0.74 -14.87 10.88
CA THR A 352 0.54 -14.40 11.40
C THR A 352 1.18 -13.34 10.53
N GLN A 353 1.93 -12.44 11.16
CA GLN A 353 2.82 -11.51 10.46
C GLN A 353 4.24 -12.07 10.47
N LYS A 354 4.87 -12.13 9.31
CA LYS A 354 6.25 -12.60 9.14
C LYS A 354 7.04 -11.65 8.23
N ALA A 355 8.36 -11.73 8.28
CA ALA A 355 9.20 -11.06 7.31
C ALA A 355 9.03 -11.77 5.95
N GLY A 356 8.75 -11.00 4.92
CA GLY A 356 8.76 -11.46 3.53
C GLY A 356 10.18 -11.60 2.97
N SER A 357 10.27 -11.85 1.67
CA SER A 357 11.52 -11.87 0.94
C SER A 357 12.05 -10.44 0.75
N ALA A 358 13.37 -10.29 0.59
CA ALA A 358 13.94 -8.99 0.23
C ALA A 358 13.48 -8.58 -1.18
N VAL A 359 12.92 -7.39 -1.29
CA VAL A 359 12.40 -6.81 -2.54
C VAL A 359 13.25 -5.63 -2.94
N ALA A 360 13.89 -5.73 -4.11
CA ALA A 360 14.63 -4.64 -4.73
C ALA A 360 14.00 -4.34 -6.11
N LEU A 361 13.45 -3.14 -6.27
CA LEU A 361 12.86 -2.68 -7.53
C LEU A 361 13.58 -1.40 -7.97
N ASP A 362 14.12 -1.41 -9.17
CA ASP A 362 14.88 -0.29 -9.71
C ASP A 362 13.98 0.88 -10.12
N TYR A 363 12.74 0.60 -10.52
CA TYR A 363 11.83 1.64 -10.96
C TYR A 363 10.36 1.29 -10.67
N VAL A 364 9.81 1.97 -9.68
CA VAL A 364 8.38 1.89 -9.33
C VAL A 364 7.66 3.07 -10.00
N VAL A 365 6.67 2.78 -10.82
CA VAL A 365 5.87 3.77 -11.55
C VAL A 365 4.70 4.26 -10.72
N GLY A 366 3.99 3.34 -10.07
CA GLY A 366 2.81 3.67 -9.30
C GLY A 366 2.17 2.50 -8.59
N LEU A 367 1.18 2.83 -7.76
CA LEU A 367 0.37 1.88 -7.02
C LEU A 367 -1.10 2.29 -7.12
N LEU A 368 -1.94 1.42 -7.66
CA LEU A 368 -3.39 1.53 -7.66
C LEU A 368 -3.94 0.56 -6.61
N TYR A 369 -4.74 1.05 -5.66
CA TYR A 369 -5.19 0.21 -4.54
C TYR A 369 -6.56 0.65 -4.02
N ASP A 370 -7.23 -0.25 -3.30
CA ASP A 370 -8.43 0.04 -2.53
C ASP A 370 -8.07 0.81 -1.26
N VAL A 371 -8.84 1.85 -0.93
CA VAL A 371 -8.61 2.68 0.28
C VAL A 371 -8.55 1.84 1.56
N ASP A 372 -9.30 0.74 1.63
CA ASP A 372 -9.28 -0.17 2.79
C ASP A 372 -8.08 -1.14 2.78
N GLY A 373 -7.31 -1.16 1.69
CA GLY A 373 -6.11 -2.00 1.56
C GLY A 373 -4.86 -1.43 2.24
N MET A 374 -4.86 -0.14 2.58
CA MET A 374 -3.73 0.52 3.23
C MET A 374 -4.21 1.71 4.04
N MET A 375 -4.05 1.65 5.35
CA MET A 375 -4.48 2.70 6.26
C MET A 375 -3.46 2.92 7.37
N THR A 376 -3.37 4.15 7.86
CA THR A 376 -2.59 4.50 9.06
C THR A 376 -3.46 5.28 10.03
N ASP A 377 -3.29 5.01 11.31
CA ASP A 377 -3.90 5.75 12.41
C ASP A 377 -2.81 6.29 13.33
N PHE A 378 -2.96 7.53 13.74
CA PHE A 378 -2.01 8.22 14.58
C PHE A 378 -2.75 9.07 15.62
N GLN A 379 -2.76 8.62 16.86
CA GLN A 379 -3.48 9.25 17.97
C GLN A 379 -2.55 9.60 19.12
N LEU A 380 -2.82 10.74 19.76
CA LEU A 380 -2.22 11.09 21.05
C LEU A 380 -2.99 10.42 22.17
N GLU A 381 -2.32 9.55 22.94
CA GLU A 381 -2.94 8.88 24.07
C GLU A 381 -2.82 9.70 25.37
N ARG A 382 -1.62 10.16 25.68
CA ARG A 382 -1.32 10.72 26.98
C ARG A 382 -0.19 11.72 26.93
N SER A 383 -0.26 12.71 27.83
CA SER A 383 0.80 13.68 28.06
C SER A 383 1.06 13.80 29.54
N ASP A 384 2.27 13.46 29.99
CA ASP A 384 2.69 13.53 31.38
C ASP A 384 3.98 14.33 31.54
N SER A 385 4.13 15.05 32.65
CA SER A 385 5.36 15.75 32.97
C SER A 385 6.14 15.07 34.12
N THR A 386 7.47 15.10 34.01
CA THR A 386 8.31 14.66 35.13
C THR A 386 8.28 15.66 36.28
N PRO A 387 8.62 15.26 37.54
CA PRO A 387 8.92 16.20 38.59
C PRO A 387 10.03 17.19 38.18
N LEU A 388 10.06 18.37 38.83
CA LEU A 388 11.09 19.37 38.58
C LEU A 388 12.48 18.85 38.89
N GLU A 389 13.40 18.95 37.93
CA GLU A 389 14.82 18.79 38.21
C GLU A 389 15.33 20.08 38.91
N ALA A 390 15.58 19.99 40.21
CA ALA A 390 15.83 21.16 41.07
C ALA A 390 17.12 21.90 40.74
N ARG A 391 18.14 21.23 40.16
CA ARG A 391 19.44 21.83 39.88
C ARG A 391 19.42 22.69 38.62
N LYS A 392 18.66 22.27 37.59
CA LYS A 392 18.59 22.94 36.28
C LYS A 392 17.25 23.59 36.02
N LEU A 393 16.27 23.42 36.93
CA LEU A 393 14.92 23.99 36.83
C LEU A 393 14.20 23.69 35.55
N TYR A 394 14.19 22.41 35.12
CA TYR A 394 13.46 21.95 33.97
C TYR A 394 12.58 20.76 34.28
N ARG A 395 11.60 20.53 33.42
CA ARG A 395 10.75 19.33 33.39
C ARG A 395 10.74 18.77 31.99
N ASN A 396 10.62 17.45 31.89
CA ASN A 396 10.36 16.78 30.63
C ASN A 396 8.87 16.51 30.52
N VAL A 397 8.27 16.87 29.40
CA VAL A 397 6.90 16.53 29.05
C VAL A 397 6.97 15.40 28.03
N TRP A 398 6.43 14.25 28.42
CA TRP A 398 6.37 13.05 27.61
C TRP A 398 4.99 12.95 26.96
N ASN A 399 4.97 12.91 25.64
CA ASN A 399 3.78 12.68 24.85
C ASN A 399 3.80 11.24 24.33
N SER A 400 2.79 10.47 24.64
CA SER A 400 2.64 9.09 24.19
C SER A 400 1.63 9.04 23.05
N TYR A 401 2.04 8.48 21.92
CA TYR A 401 1.22 8.35 20.72
C TYR A 401 1.00 6.89 20.39
N GLU A 402 -0.21 6.54 20.06
CA GLU A 402 -0.51 5.25 19.47
C GLU A 402 -0.41 5.34 17.94
N ARG A 403 0.22 4.34 17.31
CA ARG A 403 0.35 4.23 15.87
C ARG A 403 -0.12 2.86 15.43
N ASN A 404 -1.01 2.84 14.47
CA ASN A 404 -1.47 1.64 13.81
C ASN A 404 -1.28 1.77 12.31
N ALA A 405 -0.75 0.72 11.68
CA ALA A 405 -0.63 0.62 10.24
C ALA A 405 -1.29 -0.67 9.76
N ILE A 406 -2.09 -0.55 8.72
CA ILE A 406 -2.75 -1.68 8.07
C ILE A 406 -2.25 -1.77 6.65
N ASN A 407 -1.74 -2.96 6.30
CA ASN A 407 -1.48 -3.38 4.93
C ASN A 407 -2.25 -4.69 4.71
N ASP A 408 -3.44 -4.57 4.13
CA ASP A 408 -4.32 -5.71 3.90
C ASP A 408 -4.07 -6.29 2.49
N PRO A 409 -3.57 -7.54 2.38
CA PRO A 409 -3.42 -8.21 1.10
C PRO A 409 -4.75 -8.70 0.52
N THR A 410 -5.83 -8.71 1.32
CA THR A 410 -7.14 -9.19 0.88
C THR A 410 -7.95 -8.14 0.12
N GLU A 411 -7.43 -6.93 -0.06
CA GLU A 411 -8.02 -5.88 -0.88
C GLU A 411 -7.24 -5.67 -2.17
N ASN A 412 -7.97 -5.29 -3.23
CA ASN A 412 -7.41 -5.12 -4.56
C ASN A 412 -6.24 -4.13 -4.58
N THR A 413 -5.15 -4.55 -5.20
CA THR A 413 -3.94 -3.73 -5.35
C THR A 413 -3.24 -4.09 -6.65
N ILE A 414 -2.76 -3.09 -7.40
CA ILE A 414 -1.95 -3.25 -8.60
C ILE A 414 -0.72 -2.35 -8.48
N LEU A 415 0.44 -2.97 -8.51
CA LEU A 415 1.75 -2.32 -8.51
C LEU A 415 2.28 -2.23 -9.95
N TYR A 416 2.62 -1.04 -10.38
CA TYR A 416 3.23 -0.78 -11.67
C TYR A 416 4.72 -0.56 -11.54
N ILE A 417 5.51 -1.38 -12.24
CA ILE A 417 6.97 -1.30 -12.26
C ILE A 417 7.49 -1.21 -13.70
N MET A 418 8.74 -0.78 -13.84
CA MET A 418 9.51 -0.93 -15.07
C MET A 418 10.78 -1.71 -14.75
N ALA A 419 10.92 -2.87 -15.35
CA ALA A 419 12.09 -3.73 -15.15
C ALA A 419 12.43 -4.46 -16.44
N ASP A 420 13.72 -4.67 -16.67
CA ASP A 420 14.24 -5.38 -17.85
C ASP A 420 14.48 -6.85 -17.49
N TYR A 421 13.44 -7.54 -16.99
CA TYR A 421 13.52 -8.95 -16.69
C TYR A 421 13.58 -9.78 -17.96
N SER A 422 14.44 -10.76 -17.98
CA SER A 422 14.63 -11.61 -19.17
C SER A 422 15.20 -12.98 -18.83
N ILE A 423 15.01 -13.91 -19.74
CA ILE A 423 15.72 -15.17 -19.79
C ILE A 423 16.25 -15.37 -21.20
N SER A 424 17.45 -15.87 -21.33
CA SER A 424 18.06 -16.23 -22.61
C SER A 424 18.72 -17.59 -22.55
N LEU A 425 18.73 -18.30 -23.67
CA LEU A 425 19.40 -19.58 -23.81
C LEU A 425 20.72 -19.40 -24.58
N ASN A 426 21.71 -20.22 -24.27
CA ASN A 426 22.98 -20.27 -24.98
C ASN A 426 22.85 -20.72 -26.46
N LYS A 427 21.71 -21.31 -26.82
CA LYS A 427 21.38 -21.72 -28.20
C LYS A 427 19.91 -21.45 -28.52
N SER A 428 19.65 -20.97 -29.74
CA SER A 428 18.28 -20.79 -30.26
C SER A 428 17.81 -22.01 -31.06
N SER A 429 18.76 -22.82 -31.55
CA SER A 429 18.51 -24.09 -32.22
C SER A 429 19.67 -25.05 -32.04
N THR A 430 19.37 -26.35 -32.05
CA THR A 430 20.40 -27.40 -32.01
C THR A 430 19.89 -28.68 -32.67
N THR A 431 20.82 -29.55 -33.08
CA THR A 431 20.54 -30.89 -33.60
C THR A 431 21.24 -31.91 -32.71
N ILE A 432 20.49 -32.91 -32.27
CA ILE A 432 20.96 -33.95 -31.35
C ILE A 432 20.66 -35.28 -31.99
N ALA A 433 21.60 -36.22 -31.92
CA ALA A 433 21.33 -37.58 -32.38
C ALA A 433 20.35 -38.29 -31.43
N ASP A 434 19.56 -39.21 -31.97
CA ASP A 434 18.67 -40.06 -31.17
C ASP A 434 19.42 -40.75 -30.04
N GLY A 435 18.81 -40.75 -28.83
CA GLY A 435 19.38 -41.27 -27.59
C GLY A 435 20.51 -40.43 -27.01
N SER A 436 20.94 -39.35 -27.62
CA SER A 436 21.99 -38.44 -27.15
C SER A 436 21.44 -37.29 -26.30
N THR A 437 22.34 -36.66 -25.55
CA THR A 437 21.97 -35.54 -24.68
C THR A 437 22.74 -34.28 -25.03
N GLU A 438 22.10 -33.11 -24.82
CA GLU A 438 22.75 -31.81 -24.90
C GLU A 438 22.29 -30.92 -23.74
N THR A 439 23.19 -30.08 -23.23
CA THR A 439 22.86 -29.14 -22.15
C THR A 439 22.62 -27.74 -22.71
N LEU A 440 21.42 -27.23 -22.49
CA LEU A 440 21.05 -25.83 -22.66
C LEU A 440 21.29 -25.07 -21.36
N THR A 441 21.96 -23.94 -21.45
CA THR A 441 22.22 -23.07 -20.29
C THR A 441 21.35 -21.83 -20.40
N ALA A 442 20.58 -21.56 -19.34
CA ALA A 442 19.78 -20.36 -19.24
C ALA A 442 20.52 -19.27 -18.44
N THR A 443 20.47 -18.04 -18.94
CA THR A 443 20.91 -16.83 -18.24
C THR A 443 19.71 -16.00 -17.91
N THR A 444 19.55 -15.61 -16.64
CA THR A 444 18.37 -14.90 -16.12
C THR A 444 18.71 -13.49 -15.64
N VAL A 445 17.77 -12.58 -15.79
CA VAL A 445 17.76 -11.25 -15.20
C VAL A 445 16.44 -11.09 -14.46
N PRO A 446 16.44 -10.97 -13.11
CA PRO A 446 17.59 -11.02 -12.18
C PRO A 446 18.32 -12.38 -12.21
N ALA A 447 19.59 -12.36 -11.81
CA ALA A 447 20.38 -13.58 -11.75
C ALA A 447 19.95 -14.46 -10.59
N GLY A 448 19.95 -15.79 -10.80
CA GLY A 448 19.66 -16.77 -9.75
C GLY A 448 18.19 -17.17 -9.64
N GLU A 449 17.33 -16.72 -10.55
CA GLU A 449 15.93 -17.15 -10.60
C GLU A 449 15.80 -18.64 -10.94
N THR A 450 14.76 -19.26 -10.39
CA THR A 450 14.45 -20.67 -10.67
C THR A 450 13.95 -20.83 -12.10
N VAL A 451 14.65 -21.63 -12.90
CA VAL A 451 14.29 -21.88 -14.31
C VAL A 451 13.42 -23.13 -14.40
N TYR A 452 12.26 -22.98 -15.02
CA TYR A 452 11.34 -24.06 -15.35
C TYR A 452 11.54 -24.44 -16.82
N TRP A 453 11.61 -25.75 -17.05
CA TRP A 453 11.86 -26.29 -18.39
C TRP A 453 10.67 -27.11 -18.86
N SER A 454 10.34 -27.00 -20.13
CA SER A 454 9.31 -27.80 -20.77
C SER A 454 9.66 -28.11 -22.22
N SER A 455 9.16 -29.22 -22.74
CA SER A 455 9.22 -29.59 -24.14
C SER A 455 7.84 -29.52 -24.77
N SER A 456 7.76 -29.05 -26.01
CA SER A 456 6.51 -29.05 -26.80
C SER A 456 6.09 -30.47 -27.22
N ASP A 457 7.06 -31.39 -27.30
CA ASP A 457 6.85 -32.79 -27.68
C ASP A 457 7.83 -33.68 -26.94
N THR A 458 7.35 -34.39 -25.94
CA THR A 458 8.16 -35.30 -25.11
C THR A 458 8.49 -36.62 -25.79
N ASP A 459 7.77 -36.96 -26.87
CA ASP A 459 8.05 -38.18 -27.64
C ASP A 459 9.25 -37.94 -28.58
N VAL A 460 9.50 -36.69 -28.98
CA VAL A 460 10.67 -36.29 -29.78
C VAL A 460 11.87 -35.93 -28.87
N ALA A 461 11.67 -35.09 -27.87
CA ALA A 461 12.75 -34.69 -26.95
C ALA A 461 12.22 -34.38 -25.55
N THR A 462 12.91 -34.85 -24.55
CA THR A 462 12.65 -34.51 -23.13
C THR A 462 13.69 -33.55 -22.59
N VAL A 463 13.34 -32.82 -21.54
CA VAL A 463 14.25 -31.87 -20.86
C VAL A 463 14.16 -32.00 -19.34
N SER A 464 15.30 -32.02 -18.69
CA SER A 464 15.41 -32.00 -17.23
C SER A 464 16.58 -31.11 -16.82
N ASN A 465 16.28 -30.01 -16.05
CA ASN A 465 17.28 -29.03 -15.58
C ASN A 465 18.21 -28.52 -16.70
N GLY A 466 17.66 -28.26 -17.88
CA GLY A 466 18.43 -27.79 -19.04
C GLY A 466 19.12 -28.91 -19.85
N THR A 467 19.16 -30.16 -19.36
CA THR A 467 19.65 -31.27 -20.16
C THR A 467 18.54 -31.83 -21.04
N VAL A 468 18.70 -31.69 -22.35
CA VAL A 468 17.79 -32.19 -23.37
C VAL A 468 18.24 -33.55 -23.80
N THR A 469 17.32 -34.51 -23.91
CA THR A 469 17.57 -35.90 -24.39
C THR A 469 16.72 -36.14 -25.62
N GLY A 470 17.34 -36.56 -26.72
CA GLY A 470 16.64 -37.02 -27.92
C GLY A 470 15.95 -38.37 -27.66
N VAL A 471 14.70 -38.51 -28.11
CA VAL A 471 13.88 -39.73 -27.90
C VAL A 471 13.54 -40.37 -29.22
N ASP A 472 13.02 -39.61 -30.19
CA ASP A 472 12.72 -40.09 -31.53
C ASP A 472 13.01 -38.97 -32.57
N PRO A 473 13.35 -39.37 -33.84
CA PRO A 473 13.56 -38.36 -34.92
C PRO A 473 12.39 -37.44 -35.12
N GLY A 474 12.65 -36.11 -35.07
CA GLY A 474 11.61 -35.08 -35.21
C GLY A 474 12.12 -33.71 -34.73
N THR A 475 11.20 -32.79 -34.52
CA THR A 475 11.52 -31.45 -34.04
C THR A 475 10.65 -31.09 -32.85
N ALA A 476 11.27 -30.70 -31.75
CA ALA A 476 10.60 -30.20 -30.55
C ALA A 476 11.11 -28.80 -30.16
N ILE A 477 10.28 -28.01 -29.51
CA ILE A 477 10.65 -26.73 -28.96
C ILE A 477 10.85 -26.87 -27.46
N ILE A 478 12.08 -26.65 -27.01
CA ILE A 478 12.41 -26.59 -25.57
C ILE A 478 12.23 -25.15 -25.10
N THR A 479 11.38 -25.00 -24.10
CA THR A 479 11.09 -23.68 -23.48
C THR A 479 11.67 -23.65 -22.06
N ALA A 480 12.49 -22.64 -21.83
CA ALA A 480 12.94 -22.26 -20.48
C ALA A 480 12.14 -21.05 -20.01
N SER A 481 11.64 -21.04 -18.81
CA SER A 481 10.87 -19.92 -18.25
C SER A 481 11.26 -19.62 -16.82
N ILE A 482 11.09 -18.33 -16.44
CA ILE A 482 11.20 -17.84 -15.06
C ILE A 482 9.91 -17.09 -14.71
N VAL A 483 9.60 -17.03 -13.42
CA VAL A 483 8.49 -16.23 -12.90
C VAL A 483 9.06 -15.16 -11.97
N VAL A 484 8.93 -13.90 -12.36
CA VAL A 484 9.43 -12.76 -11.59
C VAL A 484 8.30 -11.75 -11.42
N GLY A 485 8.02 -11.36 -10.18
CA GLY A 485 6.91 -10.47 -9.86
C GLY A 485 5.55 -10.98 -10.37
N GLY A 486 5.32 -12.29 -10.31
CA GLY A 486 4.10 -12.93 -10.78
C GLY A 486 3.95 -13.00 -12.31
N GLN A 487 4.94 -12.52 -13.09
CA GLN A 487 4.93 -12.56 -14.56
C GLN A 487 5.91 -13.58 -15.11
N THR A 488 5.53 -14.29 -16.18
CA THR A 488 6.36 -15.31 -16.83
C THR A 488 7.16 -14.70 -17.97
N TYR A 489 8.47 -15.01 -18.00
CA TYR A 489 9.40 -14.69 -19.08
C TYR A 489 9.94 -15.99 -19.62
N SER A 490 10.03 -16.14 -20.95
CA SER A 490 10.45 -17.39 -21.58
C SER A 490 11.43 -17.17 -22.73
N ALA A 491 12.28 -18.19 -22.93
CA ALA A 491 13.15 -18.32 -24.09
C ALA A 491 13.02 -19.71 -24.67
N GLN A 492 13.17 -19.84 -25.99
CA GLN A 492 12.94 -21.08 -26.71
C GLN A 492 14.17 -21.52 -27.48
N CYS A 493 14.36 -22.82 -27.58
CA CYS A 493 15.35 -23.47 -28.44
C CYS A 493 14.65 -24.54 -29.29
N VAL A 494 14.82 -24.45 -30.61
CA VAL A 494 14.33 -25.49 -31.51
C VAL A 494 15.32 -26.65 -31.52
N VAL A 495 14.87 -27.84 -31.15
CA VAL A 495 15.68 -29.05 -31.11
C VAL A 495 15.24 -30.03 -32.18
N THR A 496 16.15 -30.40 -33.03
CA THR A 496 15.92 -31.42 -34.09
C THR A 496 16.66 -32.72 -33.68
N ILE A 497 15.91 -33.80 -33.68
CA ILE A 497 16.47 -35.15 -33.40
C ILE A 497 16.62 -35.85 -34.75
N SER A 498 17.83 -36.39 -35.02
CA SER A 498 18.20 -37.01 -36.27
C SER A 498 18.75 -38.45 -36.11
#